data_b37d26aabfdc6e732fc5426f12e04b87
#
_entry.id   b37d26aabfdc6e732fc5426f12e04b87
#
_cell.length_a   1.000
_cell.length_b   1.000
_cell.length_c   1.000
_cell.angle_alpha   90.00
_cell.angle_beta   90.00
_cell.angle_gamma   90.00
#
_symmetry.space_group_name_H-M   'P 1'
#
loop_
_entity.id
_entity.type
_entity.pdbx_description
1 polymer ?
#
loop_
_entity_poly.entity_id
_entity_poly.type
_entity_poly.pdbx_seq_one_letter_code
_entity_poly.pdbx_strand_id
1 'polypeptide(L)'
;MSGRPKKIRKVLKAPNTRQFSPRGNRGRPGYNQLKVEELEAIRLSDHMGLKQAEAAVIMGISQQTFSRVLRNARKALAEALVLGRIIKVDGGVFKIDRQG
;
A
#
# COMPACT_ATOMS: atom_id res chain seq x y z
N MET A 1 -16.69 18.17 13.34
CA MET A 1 -17.14 16.81 13.39
C MET A 1 -16.32 15.88 12.52
N SER A 2 -15.86 14.81 13.09
CA SER A 2 -15.06 13.87 12.36
C SER A 2 -15.94 13.12 11.34
N GLY A 3 -15.34 12.75 10.22
CA GLY A 3 -16.00 11.92 9.26
C GLY A 3 -16.22 10.50 9.76
N ARG A 4 -16.80 9.68 8.91
CA ARG A 4 -16.99 8.27 9.22
C ARG A 4 -15.64 7.59 9.38
N PRO A 5 -15.51 6.62 10.31
CA PRO A 5 -14.29 5.82 10.38
C PRO A 5 -14.06 5.12 9.03
N LYS A 6 -12.80 4.99 8.68
CA LYS A 6 -12.45 4.28 7.46
C LYS A 6 -12.82 2.81 7.59
N LYS A 7 -13.38 2.26 6.52
CA LYS A 7 -13.67 0.85 6.47
C LYS A 7 -12.38 0.05 6.50
N ILE A 8 -12.34 -1.00 7.32
CA ILE A 8 -11.17 -1.85 7.42
C ILE A 8 -10.93 -2.58 6.10
N ARG A 9 -9.71 -2.51 5.59
CA ARG A 9 -9.30 -3.19 4.38
C ARG A 9 -8.76 -4.57 4.72
N LYS A 10 -9.19 -5.57 3.95
CA LYS A 10 -8.66 -6.92 4.11
C LYS A 10 -7.34 -7.03 3.36
N VAL A 11 -6.36 -7.62 4.01
CA VAL A 11 -5.04 -7.88 3.44
C VAL A 11 -4.79 -9.37 3.53
N LEU A 12 -4.67 -10.02 2.38
CA LEU A 12 -4.51 -11.48 2.34
C LEU A 12 -3.11 -11.92 2.72
N LYS A 13 -2.12 -11.11 2.38
CA LYS A 13 -0.73 -11.48 2.62
C LYS A 13 -0.05 -10.40 3.45
N ALA A 14 0.45 -10.80 4.62
CA ALA A 14 1.25 -9.91 5.45
C ALA A 14 2.57 -9.59 4.73
N PRO A 15 3.08 -8.35 4.87
CA PRO A 15 4.35 -8.00 4.24
C PRO A 15 5.50 -8.85 4.77
N ASN A 16 6.32 -9.35 3.85
CA ASN A 16 7.57 -10.04 4.21
C ASN A 16 8.68 -9.04 4.51
N THR A 17 8.69 -7.94 3.80
CA THR A 17 9.70 -6.90 3.91
C THR A 17 9.03 -5.62 4.36
N ARG A 18 9.62 -4.98 5.37
CA ARG A 18 9.06 -3.77 5.97
C ARG A 18 9.83 -2.52 5.60
N GLN A 19 10.98 -2.66 4.95
CA GLN A 19 11.77 -1.49 4.59
C GLN A 19 12.59 -1.76 3.34
N PHE A 20 12.56 -0.79 2.43
CA PHE A 20 13.40 -0.77 1.24
C PHE A 20 14.24 0.50 1.31
N SER A 21 15.55 0.34 1.25
CA SER A 21 16.47 1.47 1.38
C SER A 21 17.29 1.63 0.12
N PRO A 22 17.45 2.87 -0.38
CA PRO A 22 18.27 3.10 -1.56
C PRO A 22 19.75 2.91 -1.22
N ARG A 23 20.51 2.45 -2.19
CA ARG A 23 21.98 2.37 -2.11
C ARG A 23 22.59 3.49 -2.92
N GLY A 24 23.78 3.89 -2.54
CA GLY A 24 24.56 4.87 -3.30
C GLY A 24 24.14 6.31 -3.08
N ASN A 25 23.22 6.55 -2.18
CA ASN A 25 22.84 7.92 -1.83
C ASN A 25 23.89 8.55 -0.93
N ARG A 26 24.14 9.81 -1.20
CA ARG A 26 24.97 10.62 -0.30
C ARG A 26 24.05 11.26 0.74
N GLY A 27 24.45 11.17 2.01
CA GLY A 27 23.70 11.77 3.11
C GLY A 27 22.59 10.85 3.60
N ARG A 28 21.65 11.43 4.35
CA ARG A 28 20.55 10.69 4.95
C ARG A 28 19.30 10.86 4.10
N PRO A 29 18.84 9.81 3.46
CA PRO A 29 17.58 9.92 2.73
C PRO A 29 16.41 10.05 3.71
N GLY A 30 15.40 10.82 3.36
CA GLY A 30 14.13 10.77 4.05
C GLY A 30 13.43 9.46 3.75
N TYR A 31 12.22 9.30 4.26
CA TYR A 31 11.44 8.11 3.97
C TYR A 31 10.01 8.46 3.60
N ASN A 32 9.40 7.55 2.83
CA ASN A 32 7.97 7.57 2.57
C ASN A 32 7.35 6.38 3.25
N GLN A 33 6.20 6.59 3.89
CA GLN A 33 5.41 5.50 4.43
C GLN A 33 4.58 4.89 3.31
N LEU A 34 4.62 3.57 3.23
CA LEU A 34 3.69 2.80 2.40
C LEU A 34 2.82 2.00 3.35
N LYS A 35 1.53 2.34 3.42
CA LYS A 35 0.62 1.64 4.32
C LYS A 35 0.46 0.19 3.89
N VAL A 36 0.16 -0.69 4.84
CA VAL A 36 0.05 -2.12 4.55
C VAL A 36 -1.03 -2.39 3.50
N GLU A 37 -2.19 -1.74 3.60
CA GLU A 37 -3.22 -1.91 2.57
C GLU A 37 -2.82 -1.30 1.22
N GLU A 38 -1.94 -0.32 1.22
CA GLU A 38 -1.40 0.24 -0.02
C GLU A 38 -0.48 -0.76 -0.72
N LEU A 39 0.35 -1.44 0.06
CA LEU A 39 1.17 -2.51 -0.51
C LEU A 39 0.30 -3.64 -1.07
N GLU A 40 -0.77 -3.98 -0.36
CA GLU A 40 -1.70 -5.01 -0.84
C GLU A 40 -2.37 -4.59 -2.15
N ALA A 41 -2.75 -3.32 -2.28
CA ALA A 41 -3.33 -2.82 -3.53
C ALA A 41 -2.33 -2.96 -4.69
N ILE A 42 -1.07 -2.63 -4.46
CA ILE A 42 -0.01 -2.82 -5.46
C ILE A 42 0.16 -4.30 -5.80
N ARG A 43 0.15 -5.16 -4.78
CA ARG A 43 0.31 -6.59 -5.00
C ARG A 43 -0.81 -7.15 -5.88
N LEU A 44 -2.05 -6.82 -5.55
CA LEU A 44 -3.20 -7.36 -6.28
C LEU A 44 -3.29 -6.80 -7.70
N SER A 45 -3.10 -5.50 -7.85
CA SER A 45 -3.29 -4.84 -9.13
C SER A 45 -2.06 -4.91 -10.01
N ASP A 46 -0.91 -4.46 -9.51
CA ASP A 46 0.26 -4.29 -10.35
C ASP A 46 1.13 -5.54 -10.42
N HIS A 47 1.19 -6.33 -9.36
CA HIS A 47 1.97 -7.55 -9.35
C HIS A 47 1.19 -8.73 -9.91
N MET A 48 -0.03 -8.93 -9.43
CA MET A 48 -0.86 -10.06 -9.87
C MET A 48 -1.66 -9.76 -11.13
N GLY A 49 -1.82 -8.49 -11.48
CA GLY A 49 -2.53 -8.11 -12.68
C GLY A 49 -4.05 -8.19 -12.59
N LEU A 50 -4.60 -8.17 -11.38
CA LEU A 50 -6.05 -8.22 -11.22
C LEU A 50 -6.69 -6.90 -11.64
N LYS A 51 -7.92 -6.98 -12.13
CA LYS A 51 -8.70 -5.78 -12.38
C LYS A 51 -9.05 -5.11 -11.06
N GLN A 52 -9.19 -3.79 -11.09
CA GLN A 52 -9.48 -3.05 -9.87
C GLN A 52 -10.79 -3.48 -9.21
N ALA A 53 -11.80 -3.84 -10.01
CA ALA A 53 -13.05 -4.34 -9.46
C ALA A 53 -12.85 -5.63 -8.67
N GLU A 54 -12.03 -6.53 -9.19
CA GLU A 54 -11.71 -7.80 -8.52
C GLU A 54 -10.91 -7.57 -7.25
N ALA A 55 -9.89 -6.73 -7.34
CA ALA A 55 -9.03 -6.41 -6.21
C ALA A 55 -9.83 -5.74 -5.09
N ALA A 56 -10.75 -4.85 -5.43
CA ALA A 56 -11.60 -4.18 -4.44
C ALA A 56 -12.45 -5.19 -3.66
N VAL A 57 -13.03 -6.17 -4.35
CA VAL A 57 -13.80 -7.23 -3.70
C VAL A 57 -12.94 -8.00 -2.71
N ILE A 58 -11.73 -8.37 -3.13
CA ILE A 58 -10.80 -9.12 -2.26
C ILE A 58 -10.47 -8.31 -1.00
N MET A 59 -10.26 -7.00 -1.15
CA MET A 59 -9.95 -6.14 -0.01
C MET A 59 -11.19 -5.69 0.78
N GLY A 60 -12.39 -6.06 0.33
CA GLY A 60 -13.62 -5.75 1.04
C GLY A 60 -13.97 -4.27 1.03
N ILE A 61 -13.60 -3.55 -0.02
CA ILE A 61 -13.86 -2.11 -0.17
C ILE A 61 -14.48 -1.83 -1.54
N SER A 62 -15.02 -0.63 -1.70
CA SER A 62 -15.57 -0.22 -2.99
C SER A 62 -14.44 -0.06 -4.01
N GLN A 63 -14.78 -0.20 -5.28
CA GLN A 63 -13.81 0.03 -6.36
C GLN A 63 -13.25 1.45 -6.30
N GLN A 64 -14.10 2.41 -5.95
CA GLN A 64 -13.69 3.80 -5.82
C GLN A 64 -12.65 4.00 -4.72
N THR A 65 -12.87 3.37 -3.57
CA THR A 65 -11.89 3.39 -2.47
C THR A 65 -10.60 2.69 -2.88
N PHE A 66 -10.72 1.53 -3.53
CA PHE A 66 -9.54 0.81 -4.01
C PHE A 66 -8.70 1.66 -4.96
N SER A 67 -9.36 2.33 -5.90
CA SER A 67 -8.68 3.20 -6.87
C SER A 67 -7.88 4.30 -6.17
N ARG A 68 -8.45 4.87 -5.12
CA ARG A 68 -7.78 5.91 -4.33
C ARG A 68 -6.60 5.34 -3.54
N VAL A 69 -6.77 4.18 -2.92
CA VAL A 69 -5.70 3.51 -2.18
C VAL A 69 -4.53 3.20 -3.12
N LEU A 70 -4.83 2.65 -4.30
CA LEU A 70 -3.83 2.32 -5.29
C LEU A 70 -3.08 3.55 -5.79
N ARG A 71 -3.80 4.63 -6.05
CA ARG A 71 -3.19 5.88 -6.50
C ARG A 71 -2.24 6.45 -5.46
N ASN A 72 -2.64 6.43 -4.19
CA ASN A 72 -1.79 6.91 -3.11
C ASN A 72 -0.55 6.02 -2.96
N ALA A 73 -0.72 4.71 -3.09
CA ALA A 73 0.39 3.76 -3.04
C ALA A 73 1.41 4.04 -4.16
N ARG A 74 0.91 4.20 -5.38
CA ARG A 74 1.77 4.46 -6.53
C ARG A 74 2.52 5.78 -6.38
N LYS A 75 1.85 6.79 -5.84
CA LYS A 75 2.50 8.09 -5.60
C LYS A 75 3.63 7.98 -4.59
N ALA A 76 3.39 7.29 -3.48
CA ALA A 76 4.41 7.09 -2.45
C ALA A 76 5.65 6.37 -3.02
N LEU A 77 5.41 5.33 -3.83
CA LEU A 77 6.50 4.60 -4.46
C LEU A 77 7.25 5.46 -5.47
N ALA A 78 6.53 6.19 -6.29
CA ALA A 78 7.15 7.05 -7.30
C ALA A 78 8.02 8.12 -6.66
N GLU A 79 7.54 8.76 -5.61
CA GLU A 79 8.33 9.76 -4.89
C GLU A 79 9.59 9.15 -4.28
N ALA A 80 9.45 7.97 -3.67
CA ALA A 80 10.60 7.31 -3.06
C ALA A 80 11.65 6.97 -4.11
N LEU A 81 11.22 6.48 -5.26
CA LEU A 81 12.15 6.13 -6.34
C LEU A 81 12.81 7.36 -6.94
N VAL A 82 12.04 8.40 -7.21
CA VAL A 82 12.56 9.61 -7.86
C VAL A 82 13.47 10.39 -6.93
N LEU A 83 13.09 10.49 -5.65
CA LEU A 83 13.84 11.27 -4.67
C LEU A 83 14.87 10.45 -3.88
N GLY A 84 14.95 9.15 -4.13
CA GLY A 84 15.90 8.29 -3.42
C GLY A 84 15.58 8.14 -1.95
N ARG A 85 14.32 7.98 -1.59
CA ARG A 85 13.89 7.85 -0.20
C ARG A 85 13.74 6.40 0.21
N ILE A 86 13.82 6.17 1.51
CA ILE A 86 13.51 4.87 2.11
C ILE A 86 11.99 4.66 2.02
N ILE A 87 11.58 3.43 1.72
CA ILE A 87 10.17 3.04 1.77
C ILE A 87 9.97 2.23 3.03
N LYS A 88 9.11 2.71 3.95
CA LYS A 88 8.75 2.00 5.16
C LYS A 88 7.32 1.49 5.04
N VAL A 89 7.14 0.18 5.20
CA VAL A 89 5.83 -0.47 5.11
C VAL A 89 5.29 -0.65 6.52
N ASP A 90 4.39 0.23 6.93
CA ASP A 90 3.75 0.14 8.24
C ASP A 90 2.46 0.96 8.27
N GLY A 91 1.68 0.74 9.32
CA GLY A 91 0.49 1.52 9.56
C GLY A 91 -0.64 1.24 8.59
N GLY A 92 -1.70 2.01 8.73
CA GLY A 92 -2.88 1.91 7.89
C GLY A 92 -4.07 1.31 8.61
N VAL A 93 -5.17 1.15 7.87
CA VAL A 93 -6.44 0.61 8.38
C VAL A 93 -6.70 -0.71 7.69
N PHE A 94 -6.22 -1.80 8.28
CA PHE A 94 -6.26 -3.11 7.63
C PHE A 94 -6.42 -4.23 8.65
N LYS A 95 -6.79 -5.40 8.13
CA LYS A 95 -6.87 -6.65 8.87
C LYS A 95 -6.26 -7.74 8.00
N ILE A 96 -5.37 -8.53 8.57
CA ILE A 96 -4.85 -9.69 7.86
C ILE A 96 -5.93 -10.76 7.85
N ASP A 97 -6.35 -11.14 6.66
CA ASP A 97 -7.42 -12.12 6.46
C ASP A 97 -6.83 -13.34 5.79
N ARG A 98 -6.33 -14.24 6.60
CA ARG A 98 -5.81 -15.50 6.09
C ARG A 98 -6.96 -16.46 5.86
N GLN A 99 -7.22 -16.75 4.62
CA GLN A 99 -8.12 -17.83 4.30
C GLN A 99 -7.39 -19.14 4.56
N GLY A 100 -7.83 -19.74 5.62
CA GLY A 100 -7.22 -20.87 6.16
C GLY A 100 -7.26 -22.10 5.38
#